data_3007337f7ad82bba249778d1f56a0881
#
_entry.id   3007337f7ad82bba249778d1f56a0881
#
_cell.length_a   1.000
_cell.length_b   1.000
_cell.length_c   1.000
_cell.angle_alpha   90.00
_cell.angle_beta   90.00
_cell.angle_gamma   90.00
#
_symmetry.space_group_name_H-M   'P 1'
#
loop_
_entity.id
_entity.type
_entity.pdbx_description
1 polymer ?
#
loop_
_entity_poly.entity_id
_entity_poly.type
_entity_poly.pdbx_seq_one_letter_code
_entity_poly.pdbx_strand_id
1 'polypeptide(L)'
;VTKAVGPSQATASEAVAPTHAAPKPIELSPSSTHEVTPTHVAHDAPKAVTPAHAAPEVQRPAENTPSDQGEASAREARREALRAAPTVMVSACLLGEACRYDGRSQRSERVLAALEGKAVIPICPEAAAGMGIPRPPVDLAGGTGVDVWAGRARALTRETREDRTAAFQDGAQQALEAARRFDVTVALLKEKSPSCGSQRVYETGVLRPGEGITTALLRADGRTVVSDEDL
;
A
#
# COMPACT_ATOMS: atom_id res chain seq x y z
N VAL A 1 60.30 -20.99 37.74
CA VAL A 1 59.24 -20.65 38.71
C VAL A 1 58.06 -20.16 37.90
N THR A 2 57.15 -21.05 37.59
CA THR A 2 55.93 -20.81 36.81
C THR A 2 54.80 -20.56 37.81
N LYS A 3 54.13 -19.40 37.67
CA LYS A 3 52.97 -19.03 38.49
C LYS A 3 51.72 -19.18 37.61
N ALA A 4 50.87 -20.14 37.93
CA ALA A 4 49.58 -20.36 37.31
C ALA A 4 48.57 -19.29 37.80
N VAL A 5 47.80 -18.71 36.84
CA VAL A 5 46.67 -17.85 37.10
C VAL A 5 45.37 -18.66 36.79
N GLY A 6 44.53 -18.80 37.81
CA GLY A 6 43.29 -19.54 37.72
C GLY A 6 42.15 -18.72 37.05
N PRO A 7 41.06 -19.40 36.62
CA PRO A 7 39.98 -18.76 35.86
C PRO A 7 39.05 -17.92 36.71
N SER A 8 38.74 -16.74 36.23
CA SER A 8 37.75 -15.80 36.79
C SER A 8 36.33 -16.30 36.49
N GLN A 9 35.50 -16.31 37.55
CA GLN A 9 34.09 -16.69 37.47
C GLN A 9 33.24 -15.57 36.83
N ALA A 10 32.48 -15.90 35.80
CA ALA A 10 31.47 -15.03 35.22
C ALA A 10 30.19 -15.07 36.06
N THR A 11 29.75 -13.92 36.53
CA THR A 11 28.47 -13.73 37.21
C THR A 11 27.32 -13.76 36.24
N ALA A 12 26.34 -14.64 36.50
CA ALA A 12 25.09 -14.70 35.77
C ALA A 12 24.22 -13.44 36.02
N SER A 13 23.82 -12.78 34.96
CA SER A 13 22.83 -11.69 34.99
C SER A 13 21.43 -12.28 34.87
N GLU A 14 20.60 -12.05 35.90
CA GLU A 14 19.19 -12.45 35.93
C GLU A 14 18.39 -11.68 34.88
N ALA A 15 17.71 -12.44 34.01
CA ALA A 15 16.73 -11.93 33.07
C ALA A 15 15.41 -11.64 33.78
N VAL A 16 15.04 -10.36 33.88
CA VAL A 16 13.72 -9.91 34.33
C VAL A 16 12.75 -10.05 33.17
N ALA A 17 11.76 -10.94 33.30
CA ALA A 17 10.65 -11.09 32.36
C ALA A 17 9.59 -9.99 32.61
N PRO A 18 9.05 -9.32 31.56
CA PRO A 18 7.93 -8.40 31.73
C PRO A 18 6.61 -9.20 31.88
N THR A 19 5.99 -9.06 33.05
CA THR A 19 4.62 -9.52 33.31
C THR A 19 3.62 -8.57 32.63
N HIS A 20 3.09 -8.96 31.49
CA HIS A 20 1.88 -8.35 30.91
C HIS A 20 0.64 -9.07 31.43
N ALA A 21 -0.11 -8.38 32.30
CA ALA A 21 -1.43 -8.83 32.74
C ALA A 21 -2.43 -8.65 31.58
N ALA A 22 -3.17 -9.72 31.25
CA ALA A 22 -4.25 -9.69 30.28
C ALA A 22 -5.43 -8.83 30.78
N PRO A 23 -6.09 -8.03 29.93
CA PRO A 23 -7.31 -7.30 30.29
C PRO A 23 -8.49 -8.26 30.46
N LYS A 24 -9.32 -8.00 31.49
CA LYS A 24 -10.53 -8.77 31.79
C LYS A 24 -11.61 -8.55 30.72
N PRO A 25 -12.46 -9.55 30.43
CA PRO A 25 -13.58 -9.42 29.51
C PRO A 25 -14.63 -8.45 30.07
N ILE A 26 -15.16 -7.58 29.21
CA ILE A 26 -16.30 -6.71 29.51
C ILE A 26 -17.57 -7.52 29.24
N GLU A 27 -18.38 -7.76 30.29
CA GLU A 27 -19.71 -8.35 30.17
C GLU A 27 -20.68 -7.30 29.59
N LEU A 28 -21.26 -7.63 28.44
CA LEU A 28 -22.37 -6.85 27.86
C LEU A 28 -23.69 -7.41 28.35
N SER A 29 -24.42 -6.63 29.16
CA SER A 29 -25.80 -6.89 29.55
C SER A 29 -26.77 -6.75 28.38
N PRO A 30 -27.79 -7.61 28.24
CA PRO A 30 -28.75 -7.49 27.15
C PRO A 30 -29.79 -6.41 27.46
N SER A 31 -29.89 -5.40 26.58
CA SER A 31 -30.95 -4.39 26.64
C SER A 31 -32.05 -4.66 25.61
N SER A 32 -33.22 -4.92 26.15
CA SER A 32 -34.60 -4.63 25.69
C SER A 32 -34.88 -4.61 24.17
N THR A 33 -35.61 -5.63 23.76
CA THR A 33 -36.41 -5.64 22.54
C THR A 33 -37.57 -4.66 22.62
N HIS A 34 -37.60 -3.64 21.78
CA HIS A 34 -38.79 -2.87 21.46
C HIS A 34 -39.36 -3.40 20.13
N GLU A 35 -40.54 -4.00 20.28
CA GLU A 35 -41.40 -4.43 19.19
C GLU A 35 -42.03 -3.20 18.51
N VAL A 36 -41.72 -2.98 17.22
CA VAL A 36 -42.31 -1.92 16.41
C VAL A 36 -43.26 -2.57 15.40
N THR A 37 -44.55 -2.40 15.63
CA THR A 37 -45.65 -2.76 14.71
C THR A 37 -45.58 -1.94 13.42
N PRO A 38 -45.68 -2.55 12.22
CA PRO A 38 -45.71 -1.81 10.98
C PRO A 38 -47.12 -1.25 10.71
N THR A 39 -47.24 0.04 10.73
CA THR A 39 -48.41 0.77 10.18
C THR A 39 -48.27 0.87 8.65
N HIS A 40 -49.21 0.24 7.97
CA HIS A 40 -49.38 0.28 6.51
C HIS A 40 -49.86 1.66 6.09
N VAL A 41 -49.01 2.46 5.43
CA VAL A 41 -49.40 3.67 4.73
C VAL A 41 -49.30 3.41 3.22
N ALA A 42 -50.46 3.44 2.58
CA ALA A 42 -50.57 3.37 1.12
C ALA A 42 -50.03 4.67 0.52
N HIS A 43 -48.96 4.54 -0.30
CA HIS A 43 -48.48 5.67 -1.09
C HIS A 43 -48.96 5.51 -2.54
N ASP A 44 -49.67 6.54 -2.97
CA ASP A 44 -50.11 6.79 -4.35
C ASP A 44 -48.91 6.82 -5.31
N ALA A 45 -49.07 6.20 -6.46
CA ALA A 45 -48.10 6.19 -7.52
C ALA A 45 -47.89 7.58 -8.13
N PRO A 46 -46.61 8.05 -8.28
CA PRO A 46 -46.37 9.31 -8.97
C PRO A 46 -46.56 9.16 -10.48
N LYS A 47 -47.30 10.13 -11.06
CA LYS A 47 -47.55 10.27 -12.49
C LYS A 47 -46.26 10.40 -13.27
N ALA A 48 -46.18 9.73 -14.43
CA ALA A 48 -45.10 9.79 -15.38
C ALA A 48 -44.76 11.23 -15.78
N VAL A 49 -43.51 11.65 -15.46
CA VAL A 49 -42.94 12.91 -15.95
C VAL A 49 -42.15 12.61 -17.21
N THR A 50 -42.56 13.23 -18.31
CA THR A 50 -41.87 13.17 -19.60
C THR A 50 -40.49 13.79 -19.46
N PRO A 51 -39.38 13.15 -19.90
CA PRO A 51 -38.07 13.77 -19.85
C PRO A 51 -37.93 14.78 -20.98
N ALA A 52 -37.94 16.06 -20.62
CA ALA A 52 -37.52 17.14 -21.50
C ALA A 52 -36.06 17.46 -21.23
N HIS A 53 -35.29 17.54 -22.32
CA HIS A 53 -33.90 17.96 -22.47
C HIS A 53 -32.84 16.93 -22.09
N ALA A 54 -32.23 16.36 -23.16
CA ALA A 54 -30.93 15.71 -23.13
C ALA A 54 -29.88 16.67 -22.56
N ALA A 55 -29.25 16.28 -21.46
CA ALA A 55 -28.09 16.99 -20.94
C ALA A 55 -26.97 16.95 -22.03
N PRO A 56 -26.20 18.05 -22.18
CA PRO A 56 -25.08 18.06 -23.11
C PRO A 56 -24.11 16.96 -22.73
N GLU A 57 -23.74 16.13 -23.71
CA GLU A 57 -22.71 15.10 -23.62
C GLU A 57 -21.39 15.78 -23.23
N VAL A 58 -21.01 15.65 -21.95
CA VAL A 58 -19.69 16.09 -21.49
C VAL A 58 -18.68 15.15 -22.15
N GLN A 59 -18.11 15.61 -23.27
CA GLN A 59 -16.97 14.94 -23.90
C GLN A 59 -15.86 14.87 -22.86
N ARG A 60 -15.49 13.64 -22.46
CA ARG A 60 -14.27 13.43 -21.70
C ARG A 60 -13.13 14.02 -22.50
N PRO A 61 -12.23 14.84 -21.86
CA PRO A 61 -11.03 15.26 -22.56
C PRO A 61 -10.32 14.01 -23.06
N ALA A 62 -9.88 14.04 -24.33
CA ALA A 62 -9.12 12.97 -24.93
C ALA A 62 -7.97 12.60 -23.96
N GLU A 63 -7.88 11.32 -23.62
CA GLU A 63 -6.77 10.79 -22.82
C GLU A 63 -5.50 11.15 -23.60
N ASN A 64 -4.76 12.10 -23.08
CA ASN A 64 -3.48 12.53 -23.62
C ASN A 64 -2.47 11.41 -23.31
N THR A 65 -2.44 10.39 -24.14
CA THR A 65 -1.44 9.32 -24.07
C THR A 65 -0.08 10.00 -24.29
N PRO A 66 0.85 9.94 -23.32
CA PRO A 66 2.19 10.50 -23.52
C PRO A 66 2.78 9.89 -24.79
N SER A 67 3.39 10.71 -25.64
CA SER A 67 4.11 10.20 -26.80
C SER A 67 5.22 9.25 -26.30
N ASP A 68 5.57 8.20 -27.07
CA ASP A 68 6.64 7.26 -26.72
C ASP A 68 7.95 7.96 -26.30
N GLN A 69 8.24 9.10 -26.88
CA GLN A 69 9.40 9.94 -26.54
C GLN A 69 9.25 10.60 -25.14
N GLY A 70 8.04 11.03 -24.77
CA GLY A 70 7.76 11.60 -23.45
C GLY A 70 7.91 10.55 -22.33
N GLU A 71 7.42 9.34 -22.57
CA GLU A 71 7.56 8.24 -21.60
C GLU A 71 9.02 7.80 -21.42
N ALA A 72 9.78 7.68 -22.52
CA ALA A 72 11.21 7.37 -22.48
C ALA A 72 12.01 8.42 -21.70
N SER A 73 11.72 9.71 -21.91
CA SER A 73 12.35 10.83 -21.17
C SER A 73 12.00 10.78 -19.68
N ALA A 74 10.73 10.56 -19.34
CA ALA A 74 10.29 10.47 -17.96
C ALA A 74 10.92 9.25 -17.23
N ARG A 75 11.06 8.12 -17.92
CA ARG A 75 11.74 6.94 -17.40
C ARG A 75 13.22 7.22 -17.11
N GLU A 76 13.92 7.89 -18.02
CA GLU A 76 15.33 8.23 -17.81
C GLU A 76 15.50 9.22 -16.64
N ALA A 77 14.62 10.20 -16.50
CA ALA A 77 14.64 11.12 -15.36
C ALA A 77 14.44 10.38 -14.03
N ARG A 78 13.56 9.37 -13.97
CA ARG A 78 13.38 8.52 -12.77
C ARG A 78 14.64 7.71 -12.47
N ARG A 79 15.31 7.15 -13.49
CA ARG A 79 16.59 6.42 -13.31
C ARG A 79 17.69 7.33 -12.81
N GLU A 80 17.78 8.55 -13.32
CA GLU A 80 18.77 9.53 -12.87
C GLU A 80 18.54 9.91 -11.41
N ALA A 81 17.28 10.16 -11.01
CA ALA A 81 16.94 10.41 -9.62
C ALA A 81 17.37 9.24 -8.72
N LEU A 82 17.14 7.99 -9.16
CA LEU A 82 17.58 6.81 -8.42
C LEU A 82 19.11 6.75 -8.31
N ARG A 83 19.84 7.03 -9.38
CA ARG A 83 21.32 7.06 -9.35
C ARG A 83 21.84 8.08 -8.35
N ALA A 84 21.24 9.27 -8.32
CA ALA A 84 21.68 10.39 -7.46
C ALA A 84 21.30 10.21 -5.98
N ALA A 85 20.27 9.43 -5.66
CA ALA A 85 19.77 9.30 -4.30
C ALA A 85 20.74 8.50 -3.41
N PRO A 86 21.19 9.03 -2.26
CA PRO A 86 22.02 8.29 -1.30
C PRO A 86 21.22 7.30 -0.46
N THR A 87 19.92 7.57 -0.25
CA THR A 87 18.99 6.73 0.50
C THR A 87 17.77 6.44 -0.34
N VAL A 88 17.38 5.17 -0.45
CA VAL A 88 16.26 4.72 -1.27
C VAL A 88 15.32 3.85 -0.46
N MET A 89 14.03 4.15 -0.49
CA MET A 89 13.01 3.24 0.00
C MET A 89 12.74 2.17 -1.05
N VAL A 90 12.64 0.91 -0.65
CA VAL A 90 12.51 -0.21 -1.60
C VAL A 90 11.41 -1.17 -1.16
N SER A 91 10.58 -1.62 -2.10
CA SER A 91 9.64 -2.71 -1.81
C SER A 91 10.40 -3.94 -1.30
N ALA A 92 10.14 -4.35 -0.06
CA ALA A 92 10.87 -5.41 0.65
C ALA A 92 10.90 -6.75 -0.11
N CYS A 93 9.84 -7.06 -0.85
CA CYS A 93 9.79 -8.26 -1.69
C CYS A 93 10.85 -8.28 -2.80
N LEU A 94 11.27 -7.11 -3.31
CA LEU A 94 12.33 -7.00 -4.33
C LEU A 94 13.72 -7.29 -3.76
N LEU A 95 13.89 -7.14 -2.45
CA LEU A 95 15.11 -7.47 -1.72
C LEU A 95 15.20 -8.95 -1.31
N GLY A 96 14.10 -9.70 -1.47
CA GLY A 96 14.02 -11.11 -1.14
C GLY A 96 13.14 -11.45 0.06
N GLU A 97 12.50 -10.46 0.70
CA GLU A 97 11.57 -10.73 1.79
C GLU A 97 10.29 -11.41 1.29
N ALA A 98 9.86 -12.46 2.00
CA ALA A 98 8.66 -13.23 1.67
C ALA A 98 7.39 -12.54 2.18
N CYS A 99 7.19 -11.27 1.79
CA CYS A 99 6.11 -10.41 2.29
C CYS A 99 4.95 -10.18 1.29
N ARG A 100 4.98 -10.82 0.13
CA ARG A 100 3.91 -10.73 -0.86
C ARG A 100 2.63 -11.41 -0.36
N TYR A 101 1.50 -11.09 -1.00
CA TYR A 101 0.21 -11.68 -0.68
C TYR A 101 0.21 -13.24 -0.74
N ASP A 102 1.02 -13.82 -1.62
CA ASP A 102 1.18 -15.27 -1.82
C ASP A 102 2.25 -15.91 -0.92
N GLY A 103 2.84 -15.15 0.01
CA GLY A 103 3.90 -15.62 0.91
C GLY A 103 5.27 -15.79 0.22
N ARG A 104 5.42 -15.32 -1.02
CA ARG A 104 6.67 -15.39 -1.75
C ARG A 104 7.42 -14.05 -1.74
N SER A 105 8.69 -14.10 -2.12
CA SER A 105 9.48 -12.91 -2.47
C SER A 105 9.45 -12.70 -3.99
N GLN A 106 10.03 -11.60 -4.43
CA GLN A 106 10.31 -11.32 -5.84
C GLN A 106 11.67 -10.65 -5.97
N ARG A 107 12.67 -11.27 -5.31
CA ARG A 107 14.06 -10.79 -5.35
C ARG A 107 14.51 -10.51 -6.78
N SER A 108 15.10 -9.36 -6.99
CA SER A 108 15.55 -8.89 -8.30
C SER A 108 17.00 -8.47 -8.25
N GLU A 109 17.87 -9.20 -8.97
CA GLU A 109 19.29 -8.86 -9.03
C GLU A 109 19.52 -7.49 -9.68
N ARG A 110 18.69 -7.09 -10.64
CA ARG A 110 18.75 -5.73 -11.23
C ARG A 110 18.48 -4.64 -10.20
N VAL A 111 17.51 -4.87 -9.31
CA VAL A 111 17.22 -3.95 -8.21
C VAL A 111 18.39 -3.88 -7.26
N LEU A 112 18.96 -5.03 -6.85
CA LEU A 112 20.11 -5.08 -5.94
C LEU A 112 21.32 -4.36 -6.51
N ALA A 113 21.63 -4.57 -7.79
CA ALA A 113 22.72 -3.86 -8.48
C ALA A 113 22.49 -2.34 -8.52
N ALA A 114 21.24 -1.88 -8.74
CA ALA A 114 20.91 -0.46 -8.75
C ALA A 114 21.00 0.21 -7.36
N LEU A 115 21.03 -0.59 -6.29
CA LEU A 115 21.12 -0.14 -4.90
C LEU A 115 22.54 -0.20 -4.32
N GLU A 116 23.53 -0.68 -5.07
CA GLU A 116 24.91 -0.75 -4.59
C GLU A 116 25.41 0.62 -4.09
N GLY A 117 26.00 0.63 -2.89
CA GLY A 117 26.52 1.83 -2.24
C GLY A 117 25.47 2.77 -1.67
N LYS A 118 24.18 2.42 -1.64
CA LYS A 118 23.09 3.23 -1.11
C LYS A 118 22.60 2.73 0.25
N ALA A 119 22.10 3.65 1.07
CA ALA A 119 21.30 3.28 2.23
C ALA A 119 19.90 2.82 1.76
N VAL A 120 19.45 1.66 2.23
CA VAL A 120 18.20 1.04 1.79
C VAL A 120 17.21 0.98 2.95
N ILE A 121 16.01 1.49 2.73
CA ILE A 121 14.89 1.44 3.67
C ILE A 121 13.85 0.44 3.10
N PRO A 122 13.83 -0.82 3.57
CA PRO A 122 12.86 -1.81 3.10
C PRO A 122 11.46 -1.47 3.62
N ILE A 123 10.45 -1.62 2.77
CA ILE A 123 9.05 -1.43 3.12
C ILE A 123 8.14 -2.43 2.39
N CYS A 124 7.23 -3.04 3.11
CA CYS A 124 6.03 -3.65 2.55
C CYS A 124 4.82 -2.98 3.21
N PRO A 125 4.15 -2.03 2.53
CA PRO A 125 3.04 -1.29 3.14
C PRO A 125 1.92 -2.21 3.64
N GLU A 126 1.63 -3.28 2.90
CA GLU A 126 0.61 -4.25 3.27
C GLU A 126 0.98 -5.03 4.54
N ALA A 127 2.24 -5.43 4.70
CA ALA A 127 2.72 -6.08 5.92
C ALA A 127 2.80 -5.10 7.10
N ALA A 128 3.22 -3.86 6.84
CA ALA A 128 3.27 -2.80 7.84
C ALA A 128 1.88 -2.50 8.43
N ALA A 129 0.83 -2.53 7.62
CA ALA A 129 -0.57 -2.41 8.07
C ALA A 129 -1.09 -3.65 8.84
N GLY A 130 -0.24 -4.61 9.17
CA GLY A 130 -0.64 -5.82 9.90
C GLY A 130 -1.44 -6.83 9.06
N MET A 131 -1.50 -6.66 7.75
CA MET A 131 -2.11 -7.67 6.89
C MET A 131 -1.24 -8.92 6.88
N GLY A 132 -1.84 -10.06 7.20
CA GLY A 132 -1.15 -11.36 7.32
C GLY A 132 -0.44 -11.80 6.04
N ILE A 133 0.41 -12.80 6.16
CA ILE A 133 1.10 -13.47 5.06
C ILE A 133 0.90 -14.99 5.23
N PRO A 134 0.30 -15.70 4.25
CA PRO A 134 -0.33 -15.19 3.01
C PRO A 134 -1.65 -14.43 3.28
N ARG A 135 -2.12 -13.68 2.28
CA ARG A 135 -3.39 -12.93 2.34
C ARG A 135 -4.13 -12.97 0.99
N PRO A 136 -5.44 -12.75 0.94
CA PRO A 136 -6.17 -12.68 -0.31
C PRO A 136 -5.62 -11.58 -1.23
N PRO A 137 -5.49 -11.82 -2.54
CA PRO A 137 -5.11 -10.79 -3.50
C PRO A 137 -6.17 -9.69 -3.54
N VAL A 138 -5.71 -8.45 -3.68
CA VAL A 138 -6.53 -7.24 -3.73
C VAL A 138 -6.35 -6.55 -5.06
N ASP A 139 -7.45 -6.06 -5.62
CA ASP A 139 -7.47 -5.17 -6.78
C ASP A 139 -8.09 -3.82 -6.39
N LEU A 140 -7.76 -2.77 -7.14
CA LEU A 140 -8.49 -1.51 -7.06
C LEU A 140 -9.83 -1.64 -7.78
N ALA A 141 -10.80 -0.86 -7.35
CA ALA A 141 -12.14 -0.84 -7.94
C ALA A 141 -12.65 0.60 -7.99
N GLY A 142 -12.99 1.08 -9.18
CA GLY A 142 -13.49 2.44 -9.42
C GLY A 142 -12.40 3.48 -9.71
N GLY A 143 -11.13 3.05 -9.90
CA GLY A 143 -10.04 3.94 -10.25
C GLY A 143 -8.69 3.50 -9.70
N THR A 144 -7.79 4.45 -9.51
CA THR A 144 -6.39 4.28 -9.12
C THR A 144 -6.16 4.67 -7.65
N GLY A 145 -4.91 4.62 -7.19
CA GLY A 145 -4.54 5.06 -5.84
C GLY A 145 -4.93 6.50 -5.53
N VAL A 146 -4.86 7.41 -6.51
CA VAL A 146 -5.35 8.79 -6.37
C VAL A 146 -6.85 8.83 -6.08
N ASP A 147 -7.61 7.98 -6.79
CA ASP A 147 -9.07 7.91 -6.59
C ASP A 147 -9.44 7.30 -5.25
N VAL A 148 -8.62 6.38 -4.73
CA VAL A 148 -8.79 5.85 -3.36
C VAL A 148 -8.61 6.96 -2.33
N TRP A 149 -7.59 7.80 -2.44
CA TRP A 149 -7.38 8.93 -1.54
C TRP A 149 -8.48 9.98 -1.65
N ALA A 150 -9.09 10.13 -2.83
CA ALA A 150 -10.23 11.01 -3.05
C ALA A 150 -11.58 10.39 -2.66
N GLY A 151 -11.62 9.18 -2.14
CA GLY A 151 -12.85 8.47 -1.74
C GLY A 151 -13.71 7.96 -2.90
N ARG A 152 -13.20 7.98 -4.14
CA ARG A 152 -13.92 7.53 -5.34
C ARG A 152 -13.68 6.07 -5.69
N ALA A 153 -12.55 5.49 -5.25
CA ALA A 153 -12.18 4.09 -5.50
C ALA A 153 -11.92 3.36 -4.19
N ARG A 154 -11.87 2.03 -4.25
CA ARG A 154 -11.64 1.14 -3.11
C ARG A 154 -10.62 0.05 -3.44
N ALA A 155 -9.97 -0.49 -2.41
CA ALA A 155 -9.14 -1.69 -2.48
C ALA A 155 -9.96 -2.89 -1.99
N LEU A 156 -10.31 -3.79 -2.90
CA LEU A 156 -11.20 -4.92 -2.60
C LEU A 156 -10.50 -6.25 -2.84
N THR A 157 -10.70 -7.23 -1.96
CA THR A 157 -10.23 -8.58 -2.22
C THR A 157 -10.85 -9.10 -3.52
N ARG A 158 -10.04 -9.82 -4.31
CA ARG A 158 -10.43 -10.24 -5.66
C ARG A 158 -11.65 -11.18 -5.66
N GLU A 159 -11.67 -12.15 -4.75
CA GLU A 159 -12.70 -13.18 -4.70
C GLU A 159 -13.90 -12.75 -3.88
N THR A 160 -13.70 -12.36 -2.64
CA THR A 160 -14.78 -12.08 -1.69
C THR A 160 -15.29 -10.63 -1.73
N ARG A 161 -14.60 -9.74 -2.44
CA ARG A 161 -14.91 -8.30 -2.53
C ARG A 161 -14.90 -7.60 -1.17
N GLU A 162 -14.20 -8.16 -0.19
CA GLU A 162 -14.03 -7.54 1.12
C GLU A 162 -13.24 -6.24 0.99
N ASP A 163 -13.69 -5.19 1.66
CA ASP A 163 -13.05 -3.87 1.63
C ASP A 163 -11.80 -3.86 2.51
N ARG A 164 -10.66 -3.58 1.91
CA ARG A 164 -9.35 -3.45 2.53
C ARG A 164 -8.78 -2.03 2.42
N THR A 165 -9.60 -1.08 1.98
CA THR A 165 -9.16 0.30 1.70
C THR A 165 -8.45 0.93 2.89
N ALA A 166 -9.04 0.87 4.08
CA ALA A 166 -8.45 1.45 5.28
C ALA A 166 -7.07 0.86 5.62
N ALA A 167 -6.92 -0.47 5.51
CA ALA A 167 -5.64 -1.13 5.75
C ALA A 167 -4.57 -0.72 4.72
N PHE A 168 -4.95 -0.58 3.45
CA PHE A 168 -4.02 -0.11 2.41
C PHE A 168 -3.61 1.36 2.62
N GLN A 169 -4.55 2.21 3.06
CA GLN A 169 -4.25 3.60 3.40
C GLN A 169 -3.34 3.70 4.62
N ASP A 170 -3.57 2.90 5.66
CA ASP A 170 -2.72 2.84 6.84
C ASP A 170 -1.28 2.42 6.48
N GLY A 171 -1.13 1.35 5.69
CA GLY A 171 0.19 0.92 5.22
C GLY A 171 0.90 1.97 4.37
N ALA A 172 0.16 2.72 3.55
CA ALA A 172 0.71 3.82 2.77
C ALA A 172 1.19 4.98 3.67
N GLN A 173 0.44 5.30 4.72
CA GLN A 173 0.84 6.31 5.69
C GLN A 173 2.10 5.90 6.45
N GLN A 174 2.20 4.65 6.89
CA GLN A 174 3.41 4.13 7.52
C GLN A 174 4.63 4.20 6.59
N ALA A 175 4.44 3.90 5.29
CA ALA A 175 5.50 4.07 4.30
C ALA A 175 5.93 5.54 4.15
N LEU A 176 4.98 6.47 4.13
CA LEU A 176 5.28 7.90 4.08
C LEU A 176 6.00 8.39 5.34
N GLU A 177 5.57 7.96 6.52
CA GLU A 177 6.25 8.27 7.78
C GLU A 177 7.69 7.77 7.79
N ALA A 178 7.93 6.54 7.33
CA ALA A 178 9.28 6.01 7.17
C ALA A 178 10.09 6.84 6.16
N ALA A 179 9.49 7.23 5.02
CA ALA A 179 10.17 8.08 4.04
C ALA A 179 10.58 9.44 4.61
N ARG A 180 9.72 10.05 5.41
CA ARG A 180 10.01 11.33 6.09
C ARG A 180 11.07 11.16 7.17
N ARG A 181 10.95 10.12 8.00
CA ARG A 181 11.89 9.83 9.10
C ARG A 181 13.32 9.64 8.62
N PHE A 182 13.51 9.00 7.47
CA PHE A 182 14.83 8.70 6.91
C PHE A 182 15.24 9.64 5.77
N ASP A 183 14.53 10.74 5.58
CA ASP A 183 14.76 11.74 4.55
C ASP A 183 14.89 11.13 3.14
N VAL A 184 14.05 10.15 2.85
CA VAL A 184 14.01 9.47 1.55
C VAL A 184 13.36 10.36 0.52
N THR A 185 14.04 10.64 -0.59
CA THR A 185 13.50 11.40 -1.73
C THR A 185 13.06 10.49 -2.88
N VAL A 186 13.58 9.26 -2.93
CA VAL A 186 13.33 8.30 -4.01
C VAL A 186 12.86 6.96 -3.45
N ALA A 187 11.78 6.43 -4.00
CA ALA A 187 11.28 5.09 -3.70
C ALA A 187 11.32 4.19 -4.95
N LEU A 188 11.94 3.01 -4.85
CA LEU A 188 11.97 1.98 -5.88
C LEU A 188 10.95 0.89 -5.53
N LEU A 189 9.83 0.88 -6.23
CA LEU A 189 8.66 0.11 -5.82
C LEU A 189 8.31 -0.99 -6.83
N LYS A 190 7.64 -2.03 -6.30
CA LYS A 190 7.16 -3.18 -7.09
C LYS A 190 5.97 -2.80 -7.95
N GLU A 191 6.14 -2.95 -9.26
CA GLU A 191 5.11 -2.67 -10.25
C GLU A 191 3.91 -3.63 -10.18
N LYS A 192 2.75 -3.22 -10.68
CA LYS A 192 1.50 -3.99 -10.74
C LYS A 192 0.90 -4.38 -9.39
N SER A 193 1.31 -3.69 -8.32
CA SER A 193 0.74 -3.86 -6.98
C SER A 193 -0.34 -2.80 -6.74
N PRO A 194 -1.48 -3.13 -6.10
CA PRO A 194 -2.49 -2.14 -5.71
C PRO A 194 -1.95 -1.10 -4.70
N SER A 195 -0.87 -1.43 -4.00
CA SER A 195 -0.17 -0.53 -3.09
C SER A 195 0.98 0.21 -3.80
N CYS A 196 1.92 -0.53 -4.39
CA CYS A 196 3.23 -0.05 -4.83
C CYS A 196 3.32 0.25 -6.33
N GLY A 197 2.38 -0.22 -7.17
CA GLY A 197 2.43 0.00 -8.62
C GLY A 197 2.57 1.48 -8.97
N SER A 198 3.41 1.81 -9.93
CA SER A 198 3.75 3.21 -10.23
C SER A 198 3.28 3.66 -11.61
N GLN A 199 3.01 2.71 -12.50
CA GLN A 199 2.55 2.95 -13.86
C GLN A 199 1.31 2.14 -14.21
N ARG A 200 1.16 0.94 -13.62
CA ARG A 200 0.04 0.05 -13.86
C ARG A 200 -0.40 -0.65 -12.59
N VAL A 201 -1.70 -0.79 -12.44
CA VAL A 201 -2.35 -1.50 -11.33
C VAL A 201 -3.42 -2.44 -11.85
N TYR A 202 -3.77 -3.44 -11.06
CA TYR A 202 -4.95 -4.25 -11.36
C TYR A 202 -6.21 -3.54 -10.86
N GLU A 203 -7.12 -3.27 -11.80
CA GLU A 203 -8.48 -2.81 -11.53
C GLU A 203 -9.46 -3.94 -11.90
N THR A 204 -10.12 -4.51 -10.92
CA THR A 204 -11.09 -5.61 -11.09
C THR A 204 -10.58 -6.75 -12.00
N GLY A 205 -9.34 -7.18 -11.79
CA GLY A 205 -8.70 -8.27 -12.55
C GLY A 205 -8.04 -7.84 -13.85
N VAL A 206 -8.20 -6.60 -14.30
CA VAL A 206 -7.62 -6.07 -15.54
C VAL A 206 -6.47 -5.14 -15.22
N LEU A 207 -5.31 -5.35 -15.86
CA LEU A 207 -4.16 -4.46 -15.73
C LEU A 207 -4.42 -3.16 -16.52
N ARG A 208 -4.39 -2.03 -15.81
CA ARG A 208 -4.65 -0.70 -16.38
C ARG A 208 -3.54 0.28 -16.05
N PRO A 209 -3.37 1.34 -16.86
CA PRO A 209 -2.55 2.49 -16.47
C PRO A 209 -3.07 3.10 -15.17
N GLY A 210 -2.14 3.46 -14.28
CA GLY A 210 -2.46 4.06 -12.99
C GLY A 210 -1.45 3.69 -11.92
N GLU A 211 -1.64 4.25 -10.75
CA GLU A 211 -0.75 4.05 -9.61
C GLU A 211 -1.46 3.46 -8.40
N GLY A 212 -0.70 2.75 -7.57
CA GLY A 212 -1.15 2.18 -6.32
C GLY A 212 -1.28 3.23 -5.22
N ILE A 213 -1.90 2.83 -4.11
CA ILE A 213 -2.28 3.73 -3.01
C ILE A 213 -1.06 4.36 -2.34
N THR A 214 0.02 3.58 -2.10
CA THR A 214 1.27 4.08 -1.52
C THR A 214 2.01 4.98 -2.49
N THR A 215 2.07 4.60 -3.77
CA THR A 215 2.70 5.42 -4.80
C THR A 215 2.04 6.80 -4.92
N ALA A 216 0.71 6.83 -4.95
CA ALA A 216 -0.05 8.09 -5.00
C ALA A 216 0.28 9.02 -3.83
N LEU A 217 0.37 8.47 -2.61
CA LEU A 217 0.69 9.25 -1.42
C LEU A 217 2.13 9.76 -1.42
N LEU A 218 3.10 8.93 -1.78
CA LEU A 218 4.51 9.32 -1.87
C LEU A 218 4.73 10.41 -2.93
N ARG A 219 4.09 10.30 -4.10
CA ARG A 219 4.13 11.33 -5.14
C ARG A 219 3.49 12.64 -4.69
N ALA A 220 2.36 12.58 -4.00
CA ALA A 220 1.72 13.77 -3.42
C ALA A 220 2.60 14.47 -2.39
N ASP A 221 3.50 13.75 -1.69
CA ASP A 221 4.52 14.30 -0.78
C ASP A 221 5.80 14.75 -1.52
N GLY A 222 5.80 14.77 -2.85
CA GLY A 222 6.93 15.23 -3.68
C GLY A 222 8.05 14.20 -3.86
N ARG A 223 7.83 12.92 -3.54
CA ARG A 223 8.83 11.86 -3.70
C ARG A 223 8.84 11.33 -5.13
N THR A 224 10.03 11.06 -5.66
CA THR A 224 10.17 10.36 -6.94
C THR A 224 9.92 8.87 -6.73
N VAL A 225 8.97 8.30 -7.48
CA VAL A 225 8.72 6.85 -7.46
C VAL A 225 9.20 6.23 -8.76
N VAL A 226 10.11 5.27 -8.64
CA VAL A 226 10.73 4.47 -9.70
C VAL A 226 10.12 3.08 -9.68
N SER A 227 9.76 2.56 -10.83
CA SER A 227 9.31 1.18 -11.00
C SER A 227 10.49 0.20 -11.05
N ASP A 228 10.33 -1.01 -10.51
CA ASP A 228 11.29 -2.10 -10.77
C ASP A 228 11.35 -2.47 -12.27
N GLU A 229 10.35 -2.10 -13.06
CA GLU A 229 10.32 -2.26 -14.52
C GLU A 229 11.01 -1.08 -15.26
N ASP A 230 11.36 -0.01 -14.58
CA ASP A 230 12.15 1.09 -15.16
C ASP A 230 13.64 0.74 -15.33
N LEU A 231 14.17 -0.23 -14.57
CA LEU A 231 15.58 -0.63 -14.55
C LEU A 231 16.03 -1.40 -15.79
#